data_606474f559bbfb01ec8dc8718f7797dd
#
_entry.id   606474f559bbfb01ec8dc8718f7797dd
#
_cell.length_a   1.000
_cell.length_b   1.000
_cell.length_c   1.000
_cell.angle_alpha   90.00
_cell.angle_beta   90.00
_cell.angle_gamma   90.00
#
_symmetry.space_group_name_H-M   'P 1'
#
loop_
_entity.id
_entity.type
_entity.pdbx_description
1 polymer ?
#
loop_
_entity_poly.entity_id
_entity_poly.type
_entity_poly.pdbx_seq_one_letter_code
_entity_poly.pdbx_strand_id
1 'polypeptide(L)'
;MGKLLNTLDSLGLTKNTIIVLWGDHGWHLGDHNLWCKHSNFEQATHAPLMISAPGIASNKTKSFSEHVDIFPTLCDLAGVAIPTQLQGKSLKRVMENPMTSVKEYSISQYPRSGVDEENERLGYAPANIMGYSIRNSQYRYTIWMKNNFRSTKPFKNESVIGDELYDYKADPLEKVNVAKDVNYDAVAKKLKAEMLAYFATQVLDK
;
A
#
# COMPACT_ATOMS: atom_id res chain seq x y z
N MET A 1 -11.51 22.51 0.68
CA MET A 1 -10.80 22.36 -0.61
C MET A 1 -11.16 23.47 -1.59
N GLY A 2 -12.44 23.67 -2.00
CA GLY A 2 -12.84 24.65 -3.03
C GLY A 2 -12.30 26.07 -2.78
N LYS A 3 -12.45 26.61 -1.56
CA LYS A 3 -11.92 27.95 -1.23
C LYS A 3 -10.43 28.09 -1.51
N LEU A 4 -9.63 27.07 -1.19
CA LEU A 4 -8.18 27.07 -1.43
C LEU A 4 -7.86 27.08 -2.94
N LEU A 5 -8.53 26.24 -3.72
CA LEU A 5 -8.35 26.17 -5.17
C LEU A 5 -8.78 27.49 -5.86
N ASN A 6 -9.91 28.08 -5.45
CA ASN A 6 -10.36 29.36 -5.95
C ASN A 6 -9.38 30.51 -5.64
N THR A 7 -8.76 30.49 -4.45
CA THR A 7 -7.71 31.46 -4.09
C THR A 7 -6.49 31.28 -4.96
N LEU A 8 -6.04 30.06 -5.19
CA LEU A 8 -4.91 29.74 -6.06
C LEU A 8 -5.15 30.29 -7.48
N ASP A 9 -6.36 30.07 -7.99
CA ASP A 9 -6.77 30.53 -9.32
C ASP A 9 -6.85 32.06 -9.40
N SER A 10 -7.47 32.72 -8.41
CA SER A 10 -7.56 34.19 -8.35
C SER A 10 -6.21 34.90 -8.26
N LEU A 11 -5.21 34.22 -7.73
CA LEU A 11 -3.83 34.71 -7.68
C LEU A 11 -3.01 34.38 -8.94
N GLY A 12 -3.61 33.71 -9.94
CA GLY A 12 -2.94 33.31 -11.18
C GLY A 12 -1.88 32.21 -11.01
N LEU A 13 -1.86 31.49 -9.88
CA LEU A 13 -0.82 30.52 -9.52
C LEU A 13 -1.11 29.10 -10.01
N THR A 14 -2.34 28.80 -10.41
CA THR A 14 -2.79 27.43 -10.80
C THR A 14 -1.92 26.82 -11.89
N LYS A 15 -1.48 27.62 -12.87
CA LYS A 15 -0.65 27.15 -14.00
C LYS A 15 0.80 26.84 -13.63
N ASN A 16 1.22 27.16 -12.41
CA ASN A 16 2.58 26.92 -11.91
C ASN A 16 2.60 26.19 -10.56
N THR A 17 1.53 25.44 -10.25
CA THR A 17 1.41 24.74 -8.98
C THR A 17 1.04 23.27 -9.21
N ILE A 18 1.77 22.37 -8.59
CA ILE A 18 1.41 20.96 -8.49
C ILE A 18 0.53 20.80 -7.25
N ILE A 19 -0.61 20.15 -7.41
CA ILE A 19 -1.58 19.94 -6.33
C ILE A 19 -1.69 18.44 -6.08
N VAL A 20 -1.49 18.02 -4.85
CA VAL A 20 -1.67 16.63 -4.43
C VAL A 20 -2.70 16.57 -3.31
N LEU A 21 -3.69 15.73 -3.48
CA LEU A 21 -4.64 15.35 -2.44
C LEU A 21 -4.59 13.84 -2.27
N TRP A 22 -4.31 13.39 -1.05
CA TRP A 22 -4.35 11.96 -0.70
C TRP A 22 -4.98 11.73 0.66
N GLY A 23 -5.54 10.53 0.86
CA GLY A 23 -5.85 10.01 2.20
C GLY A 23 -4.63 9.27 2.75
N ASP A 24 -4.37 9.39 4.03
CA ASP A 24 -3.30 8.64 4.70
C ASP A 24 -3.65 7.15 4.84
N HIS A 25 -4.94 6.80 4.85
CA HIS A 25 -5.51 5.46 4.86
C HIS A 25 -6.99 5.50 4.47
N GLY A 26 -7.58 4.33 4.26
CA GLY A 26 -9.01 4.13 4.16
C GLY A 26 -9.66 3.93 5.54
N TRP A 27 -10.89 3.35 5.59
CA TRP A 27 -11.64 3.24 6.84
C TRP A 27 -12.63 2.09 6.83
N HIS A 28 -12.64 1.27 7.89
CA HIS A 28 -13.66 0.26 8.15
C HIS A 28 -14.86 0.88 8.85
N LEU A 29 -16.05 0.50 8.39
CA LEU A 29 -17.33 0.91 8.97
C LEU A 29 -18.18 -0.32 9.40
N GLY A 30 -17.54 -1.35 9.92
CA GLY A 30 -18.13 -2.63 10.29
C GLY A 30 -17.70 -3.80 9.40
N ASP A 31 -17.04 -3.53 8.28
CA ASP A 31 -16.47 -4.57 7.40
C ASP A 31 -15.49 -5.43 8.19
N HIS A 32 -15.53 -6.75 8.00
CA HIS A 32 -14.72 -7.73 8.74
C HIS A 32 -14.89 -7.65 10.28
N ASN A 33 -16.03 -7.11 10.76
CA ASN A 33 -16.25 -6.77 12.17
C ASN A 33 -15.20 -5.78 12.73
N LEU A 34 -14.60 -4.96 11.85
CA LEU A 34 -13.60 -3.97 12.20
C LEU A 34 -14.14 -2.55 12.08
N TRP A 35 -13.61 -1.66 12.89
CA TRP A 35 -13.79 -0.22 12.83
C TRP A 35 -12.43 0.45 12.69
N CYS A 36 -12.42 1.68 12.14
CA CYS A 36 -11.18 2.43 11.90
C CYS A 36 -10.33 1.84 10.76
N LYS A 37 -9.00 1.77 10.93
CA LYS A 37 -8.04 1.55 9.83
C LYS A 37 -7.06 0.39 10.04
N HIS A 38 -7.23 -0.34 11.12
CA HIS A 38 -6.21 -1.21 11.70
C HIS A 38 -6.15 -2.59 11.01
N SER A 39 -5.83 -2.63 9.72
CA SER A 39 -5.74 -3.88 8.95
C SER A 39 -4.92 -3.73 7.65
N ASN A 40 -4.72 -4.87 6.95
CA ASN A 40 -4.21 -4.92 5.57
C ASN A 40 -5.32 -5.05 4.52
N PHE A 41 -6.60 -5.03 4.89
CA PHE A 41 -7.72 -5.14 3.96
C PHE A 41 -7.87 -3.91 3.05
N GLU A 42 -8.55 -4.10 1.93
CA GLU A 42 -8.77 -3.05 0.91
C GLU A 42 -9.38 -1.78 1.51
N GLN A 43 -10.35 -1.91 2.45
CA GLN A 43 -11.00 -0.77 3.11
C GLN A 43 -10.02 0.13 3.86
N ALA A 44 -8.93 -0.43 4.39
CA ALA A 44 -7.90 0.32 5.11
C ALA A 44 -6.78 0.82 4.19
N THR A 45 -6.44 0.06 3.14
CA THR A 45 -5.26 0.31 2.31
C THR A 45 -5.55 1.06 1.02
N HIS A 46 -6.81 1.03 0.52
CA HIS A 46 -7.21 1.74 -0.68
C HIS A 46 -7.60 3.20 -0.35
N ALA A 47 -6.59 4.04 -0.18
CA ALA A 47 -6.77 5.47 0.06
C ALA A 47 -6.86 6.27 -1.24
N PRO A 48 -7.63 7.38 -1.29
CA PRO A 48 -7.68 8.24 -2.46
C PRO A 48 -6.32 8.92 -2.71
N LEU A 49 -5.93 9.01 -3.97
CA LEU A 49 -4.78 9.79 -4.43
C LEU A 49 -5.17 10.54 -5.71
N MET A 50 -5.06 11.87 -5.67
CA MET A 50 -5.27 12.74 -6.81
C MET A 50 -4.07 13.66 -6.97
N ILE A 51 -3.52 13.75 -8.17
CA ILE A 51 -2.40 14.63 -8.49
C ILE A 51 -2.79 15.46 -9.72
N SER A 52 -2.68 16.78 -9.60
CA SER A 52 -2.85 17.74 -10.70
C SER A 52 -1.52 18.45 -10.93
N ALA A 53 -1.07 18.48 -12.17
CA ALA A 53 0.17 19.15 -12.54
C ALA A 53 -0.03 19.95 -13.84
N PRO A 54 0.66 21.12 -14.00
CA PRO A 54 0.59 21.92 -15.22
C PRO A 54 0.98 21.09 -16.45
N GLY A 55 0.19 21.22 -17.52
CA GLY A 55 0.46 20.53 -18.80
C GLY A 55 0.01 19.05 -18.86
N ILE A 56 -0.50 18.49 -17.77
CA ILE A 56 -1.02 17.11 -17.76
C ILE A 56 -2.54 17.14 -17.78
N ALA A 57 -3.14 16.41 -18.73
CA ALA A 57 -4.59 16.31 -18.88
C ALA A 57 -5.20 15.48 -17.74
N SER A 58 -6.44 15.82 -17.35
CA SER A 58 -7.20 15.05 -16.36
C SER A 58 -7.53 13.66 -16.89
N ASN A 59 -7.22 12.64 -16.11
CA ASN A 59 -7.51 11.25 -16.42
C ASN A 59 -7.72 10.42 -15.15
N LYS A 60 -8.05 9.12 -15.33
CA LYS A 60 -8.11 8.12 -14.26
C LYS A 60 -7.33 6.88 -14.70
N THR A 61 -6.66 6.25 -13.75
CA THR A 61 -5.90 5.02 -13.98
C THR A 61 -6.27 3.95 -12.97
N LYS A 62 -5.99 2.68 -13.33
CA LYS A 62 -6.03 1.53 -12.42
C LYS A 62 -4.62 1.05 -12.04
N SER A 63 -3.59 1.80 -12.40
CA SER A 63 -2.21 1.49 -12.01
C SER A 63 -2.07 1.49 -10.50
N PHE A 64 -1.33 0.52 -9.97
CA PHE A 64 -0.99 0.52 -8.55
C PHE A 64 -0.07 1.70 -8.23
N SER A 65 -0.32 2.27 -7.06
CA SER A 65 0.50 3.32 -6.46
C SER A 65 0.57 3.13 -4.95
N GLU A 66 1.62 3.66 -4.35
CA GLU A 66 1.83 3.66 -2.90
C GLU A 66 2.22 5.07 -2.44
N HIS A 67 2.05 5.37 -1.16
CA HIS A 67 2.40 6.69 -0.63
C HIS A 67 3.88 7.06 -0.85
N VAL A 68 4.77 6.06 -0.87
CA VAL A 68 6.19 6.26 -1.18
C VAL A 68 6.45 6.77 -2.61
N ASP A 69 5.46 6.66 -3.51
CA ASP A 69 5.54 7.14 -4.89
C ASP A 69 5.27 8.64 -5.02
N ILE A 70 4.65 9.26 -4.01
CA ILE A 70 4.28 10.68 -4.05
C ILE A 70 5.53 11.56 -4.18
N PHE A 71 6.53 11.34 -3.33
CA PHE A 71 7.73 12.19 -3.32
C PHE A 71 8.54 12.12 -4.63
N PRO A 72 8.89 10.93 -5.18
CA PRO A 72 9.56 10.87 -6.49
C PRO A 72 8.71 11.43 -7.63
N THR A 73 7.37 11.32 -7.54
CA THR A 73 6.47 11.95 -8.53
C THR A 73 6.55 13.47 -8.49
N LEU A 74 6.57 14.06 -7.29
CA LEU A 74 6.71 15.51 -7.14
C LEU A 74 8.05 16.01 -7.66
N CYS A 75 9.15 15.30 -7.39
CA CYS A 75 10.47 15.63 -7.94
C CYS A 75 10.44 15.63 -9.48
N ASP A 76 9.91 14.57 -10.08
CA ASP A 76 9.84 14.41 -11.54
C ASP A 76 8.96 15.47 -12.21
N LEU A 77 7.79 15.77 -11.62
CA LEU A 77 6.88 16.81 -12.12
C LEU A 77 7.47 18.23 -11.99
N ALA A 78 8.27 18.46 -10.95
CA ALA A 78 8.95 19.74 -10.73
C ALA A 78 10.27 19.87 -11.51
N GLY A 79 10.71 18.86 -12.24
CA GLY A 79 12.00 18.84 -12.94
C GLY A 79 13.21 18.79 -12.01
N VAL A 80 13.03 18.28 -10.79
CA VAL A 80 14.08 18.10 -9.78
C VAL A 80 14.58 16.66 -9.84
N ALA A 81 15.87 16.45 -9.66
CA ALA A 81 16.45 15.10 -9.64
C ALA A 81 15.82 14.23 -8.53
N ILE A 82 15.39 13.04 -8.89
CA ILE A 82 14.85 12.09 -7.91
C ILE A 82 16.00 11.50 -7.09
N PRO A 83 15.98 11.62 -5.75
CA PRO A 83 17.00 11.02 -4.90
C PRO A 83 17.08 9.51 -5.06
N THR A 84 18.28 8.96 -5.19
CA THR A 84 18.50 7.53 -5.51
C THR A 84 18.11 6.57 -4.39
N GLN A 85 18.07 7.05 -3.13
CA GLN A 85 17.69 6.24 -1.95
C GLN A 85 16.18 6.03 -1.81
N LEU A 86 15.35 6.62 -2.67
CA LEU A 86 13.90 6.45 -2.58
C LEU A 86 13.45 5.08 -3.09
N GLN A 87 12.53 4.45 -2.36
CA GLN A 87 11.93 3.16 -2.73
C GLN A 87 10.74 3.33 -3.70
N GLY A 88 10.11 4.50 -3.69
CA GLY A 88 8.97 4.82 -4.55
C GLY A 88 9.37 5.06 -6.01
N LYS A 89 8.40 5.02 -6.91
CA LYS A 89 8.54 5.28 -8.35
C LYS A 89 7.70 6.48 -8.74
N SER A 90 8.21 7.31 -9.67
CA SER A 90 7.43 8.41 -10.22
C SER A 90 6.18 7.89 -10.96
N LEU A 91 5.03 8.49 -10.67
CA LEU A 91 3.75 8.24 -11.33
C LEU A 91 3.54 9.13 -12.56
N LYS A 92 4.47 10.02 -12.91
CA LYS A 92 4.34 10.96 -14.02
C LYS A 92 3.98 10.26 -15.33
N ARG A 93 4.65 9.14 -15.65
CA ARG A 93 4.34 8.34 -16.84
C ARG A 93 2.87 7.84 -16.86
N VAL A 94 2.34 7.45 -15.71
CA VAL A 94 0.93 7.02 -15.58
C VAL A 94 -0.03 8.21 -15.71
N MET A 95 0.37 9.39 -15.23
CA MET A 95 -0.41 10.61 -15.39
C MET A 95 -0.47 11.06 -16.86
N GLU A 96 0.63 10.90 -17.61
CA GLU A 96 0.70 11.21 -19.04
C GLU A 96 -0.02 10.17 -19.91
N ASN A 97 0.04 8.89 -19.53
CA ASN A 97 -0.64 7.79 -20.20
C ASN A 97 -1.27 6.83 -19.19
N PRO A 98 -2.58 6.96 -18.89
CA PRO A 98 -3.27 6.18 -17.86
C PRO A 98 -3.37 4.68 -18.14
N MET A 99 -3.04 4.24 -19.36
CA MET A 99 -3.00 2.82 -19.75
C MET A 99 -1.68 2.13 -19.37
N THR A 100 -0.70 2.88 -18.90
CA THR A 100 0.58 2.34 -18.44
C THR A 100 0.53 2.00 -16.96
N SER A 101 1.51 1.22 -16.49
CA SER A 101 1.72 0.94 -15.06
C SER A 101 3.20 1.13 -14.71
N VAL A 102 3.46 1.52 -13.48
CA VAL A 102 4.81 1.59 -12.91
C VAL A 102 5.11 0.44 -11.95
N LYS A 103 4.06 -0.30 -11.55
CA LYS A 103 4.16 -1.48 -10.65
C LYS A 103 3.02 -2.47 -10.95
N GLU A 104 3.32 -3.73 -10.73
CA GLU A 104 2.37 -4.83 -10.88
C GLU A 104 1.55 -5.07 -9.60
N TYR A 105 2.03 -4.59 -8.45
CA TYR A 105 1.42 -4.77 -7.13
C TYR A 105 1.77 -3.62 -6.19
N SER A 106 1.04 -3.55 -5.09
CA SER A 106 1.34 -2.72 -3.92
C SER A 106 1.62 -3.58 -2.69
N ILE A 107 2.44 -3.05 -1.77
CA ILE A 107 2.78 -3.71 -0.51
C ILE A 107 2.20 -2.89 0.65
N SER A 108 1.66 -3.58 1.64
CA SER A 108 1.27 -3.00 2.91
C SER A 108 1.73 -3.86 4.07
N GLN A 109 1.81 -3.26 5.25
CA GLN A 109 2.08 -4.00 6.48
C GLN A 109 1.23 -3.47 7.62
N TYR A 110 0.79 -4.37 8.47
CA TYR A 110 0.09 -4.00 9.68
C TYR A 110 0.47 -4.93 10.85
N PRO A 111 0.89 -4.38 12.00
CA PRO A 111 1.21 -5.18 13.18
C PRO A 111 -0.06 -5.64 13.89
N ARG A 112 -0.02 -6.87 14.43
CA ARG A 112 -1.00 -7.35 15.43
C ARG A 112 -0.27 -7.70 16.70
N SER A 113 -0.85 -7.33 17.84
CA SER A 113 -0.43 -7.88 19.12
C SER A 113 -0.87 -9.35 19.20
N GLY A 114 0.06 -10.24 19.51
CA GLY A 114 -0.32 -11.56 19.99
C GLY A 114 -0.99 -11.37 21.36
N VAL A 115 -2.03 -12.13 21.63
CA VAL A 115 -2.89 -11.98 22.81
C VAL A 115 -2.06 -12.04 24.09
N ASP A 116 -1.85 -10.89 24.69
CA ASP A 116 -1.56 -10.72 26.09
C ASP A 116 -2.68 -9.80 26.61
N GLU A 117 -3.68 -10.40 27.27
CA GLU A 117 -4.93 -9.73 27.67
C GLU A 117 -4.67 -8.50 28.54
N GLU A 118 -3.58 -8.48 29.32
CA GLU A 118 -3.22 -7.37 30.19
C GLU A 118 -2.66 -6.17 29.40
N ASN A 119 -1.87 -6.42 28.38
CA ASN A 119 -1.32 -5.39 27.51
C ASN A 119 -2.35 -4.87 26.49
N GLU A 120 -3.30 -5.71 26.05
CA GLU A 120 -4.40 -5.31 25.17
C GLU A 120 -5.31 -4.27 25.88
N ARG A 121 -5.56 -4.46 27.16
CA ARG A 121 -6.36 -3.53 28.02
C ARG A 121 -5.68 -2.17 28.21
N LEU A 122 -4.36 -2.10 28.11
CA LEU A 122 -3.58 -0.88 28.28
C LEU A 122 -3.20 -0.20 26.95
N GLY A 123 -3.54 -0.80 25.80
CA GLY A 123 -3.22 -0.26 24.48
C GLY A 123 -1.74 -0.30 24.11
N TYR A 124 -0.92 -1.05 24.84
CA TYR A 124 0.54 -1.09 24.72
C TYR A 124 1.11 -2.49 24.45
N ALA A 125 0.30 -3.43 23.99
CA ALA A 125 0.85 -4.74 23.63
C ALA A 125 1.95 -4.58 22.60
N PRO A 126 3.18 -5.06 22.84
CA PRO A 126 4.21 -5.04 21.80
C PRO A 126 3.70 -5.86 20.63
N ALA A 127 3.56 -5.23 19.47
CA ALA A 127 3.19 -5.93 18.26
C ALA A 127 4.31 -6.94 17.94
N ASN A 128 4.08 -8.20 18.28
CA ASN A 128 5.03 -9.30 18.05
C ASN A 128 4.66 -10.13 16.82
N ILE A 129 3.57 -9.74 16.14
CA ILE A 129 3.11 -10.32 14.88
C ILE A 129 2.99 -9.19 13.87
N MET A 130 3.57 -9.43 12.68
CA MET A 130 3.47 -8.52 11.55
C MET A 130 2.77 -9.23 10.39
N GLY A 131 1.74 -8.59 9.85
CA GLY A 131 1.13 -8.97 8.59
C GLY A 131 1.75 -8.19 7.44
N TYR A 132 2.35 -8.88 6.50
CA TYR A 132 2.83 -8.31 5.23
C TYR A 132 1.91 -8.75 4.12
N SER A 133 1.42 -7.79 3.34
CA SER A 133 0.43 -8.02 2.29
C SER A 133 0.92 -7.54 0.95
N ILE A 134 0.77 -8.38 -0.08
CA ILE A 134 0.96 -8.04 -1.49
C ILE A 134 -0.40 -8.04 -2.19
N ARG A 135 -0.71 -6.96 -2.91
CA ARG A 135 -1.97 -6.73 -3.60
C ARG A 135 -1.71 -6.49 -5.09
N ASN A 136 -2.17 -7.39 -5.97
CA ASN A 136 -2.17 -7.21 -7.42
C ASN A 136 -3.60 -7.03 -7.97
N SER A 137 -3.79 -6.98 -9.28
CA SER A 137 -5.10 -6.71 -9.89
C SER A 137 -6.20 -7.69 -9.51
N GLN A 138 -5.88 -8.94 -9.13
CA GLN A 138 -6.86 -9.96 -8.82
C GLN A 138 -6.78 -10.46 -7.38
N TYR A 139 -5.60 -10.46 -6.77
CA TYR A 139 -5.38 -11.14 -5.50
C TYR A 139 -4.79 -10.21 -4.45
N ARG A 140 -5.14 -10.47 -3.18
CA ARG A 140 -4.38 -10.05 -2.02
C ARG A 140 -3.88 -11.29 -1.29
N TYR A 141 -2.57 -11.34 -1.03
CA TYR A 141 -1.96 -12.38 -0.23
C TYR A 141 -1.23 -11.76 0.95
N THR A 142 -1.55 -12.22 2.14
CA THR A 142 -0.97 -11.72 3.39
C THR A 142 -0.32 -12.86 4.14
N ILE A 143 0.93 -12.67 4.59
CA ILE A 143 1.59 -13.57 5.54
C ILE A 143 1.62 -12.92 6.92
N TRP A 144 1.31 -13.73 7.93
CA TRP A 144 1.44 -13.34 9.32
C TRP A 144 2.67 -14.02 9.92
N MET A 145 3.54 -13.24 10.54
CA MET A 145 4.78 -13.78 11.08
C MET A 145 5.12 -13.18 12.44
N LYS A 146 5.75 -13.99 13.28
CA LYS A 146 6.39 -13.49 14.50
C LYS A 146 7.61 -12.69 14.09
N ASN A 147 7.52 -11.38 14.25
CA ASN A 147 8.59 -10.47 13.85
C ASN A 147 8.66 -9.29 14.83
N ASN A 148 9.87 -9.00 15.28
CA ASN A 148 10.13 -7.71 15.86
C ASN A 148 10.30 -6.70 14.72
N PHE A 149 9.25 -5.97 14.37
CA PHE A 149 9.25 -4.99 13.28
C PHE A 149 10.26 -3.85 13.46
N ARG A 150 10.86 -3.71 14.64
CA ARG A 150 12.00 -2.81 14.90
C ARG A 150 13.35 -3.47 14.64
N SER A 151 13.36 -4.77 14.30
CA SER A 151 14.58 -5.51 13.98
C SER A 151 14.98 -5.24 12.53
N THR A 152 16.25 -5.01 12.30
CA THR A 152 16.85 -4.96 10.96
C THR A 152 17.15 -6.36 10.39
N LYS A 153 16.73 -7.42 11.09
CA LYS A 153 16.96 -8.79 10.63
C LYS A 153 16.10 -9.12 9.43
N PRO A 154 16.65 -9.79 8.41
CA PRO A 154 15.90 -10.17 7.23
C PRO A 154 14.75 -11.13 7.58
N PHE A 155 13.75 -11.17 6.70
CA PHE A 155 12.65 -12.11 6.75
C PHE A 155 13.14 -13.55 6.90
N LYS A 156 12.53 -14.29 7.84
CA LYS A 156 12.76 -15.71 8.04
C LYS A 156 11.48 -16.49 7.84
N ASN A 157 11.48 -17.45 6.91
CA ASN A 157 10.30 -18.24 6.57
C ASN A 157 9.74 -19.05 7.75
N GLU A 158 10.61 -19.50 8.67
CA GLU A 158 10.21 -20.21 9.89
C GLU A 158 9.42 -19.36 10.90
N SER A 159 9.42 -18.04 10.71
CA SER A 159 8.64 -17.13 11.55
C SER A 159 7.20 -16.97 11.08
N VAL A 160 6.83 -17.53 9.93
CA VAL A 160 5.45 -17.47 9.41
C VAL A 160 4.54 -18.35 10.25
N ILE A 161 3.46 -17.76 10.78
CA ILE A 161 2.46 -18.42 11.63
C ILE A 161 1.12 -18.63 10.94
N GLY A 162 0.90 -17.98 9.81
CA GLY A 162 -0.32 -18.11 9.01
C GLY A 162 -0.27 -17.28 7.75
N ASP A 163 -1.24 -17.51 6.88
CA ASP A 163 -1.43 -16.77 5.64
C ASP A 163 -2.90 -16.60 5.28
N GLU A 164 -3.17 -15.60 4.47
CA GLU A 164 -4.48 -15.28 3.92
C GLU A 164 -4.35 -15.03 2.42
N LEU A 165 -5.31 -15.49 1.64
CA LEU A 165 -5.44 -15.21 0.22
C LEU A 165 -6.89 -14.86 -0.11
N TYR A 166 -7.08 -13.77 -0.83
CA TYR A 166 -8.38 -13.30 -1.30
C TYR A 166 -8.34 -13.11 -2.81
N ASP A 167 -9.38 -13.60 -3.50
CA ASP A 167 -9.57 -13.45 -4.94
C ASP A 167 -10.67 -12.43 -5.22
N TYR A 168 -10.31 -11.22 -5.63
CA TYR A 168 -11.26 -10.14 -5.90
C TYR A 168 -12.23 -10.41 -7.05
N LYS A 169 -11.93 -11.39 -7.91
CA LYS A 169 -12.85 -11.81 -8.96
C LYS A 169 -14.02 -12.61 -8.40
N ALA A 170 -13.75 -13.44 -7.39
CA ALA A 170 -14.76 -14.28 -6.74
C ALA A 170 -15.36 -13.58 -5.51
N ASP A 171 -14.53 -12.85 -4.75
CA ASP A 171 -14.89 -12.22 -3.48
C ASP A 171 -14.28 -10.81 -3.38
N PRO A 172 -14.90 -9.79 -3.98
CA PRO A 172 -14.39 -8.42 -3.96
C PRO A 172 -14.38 -7.76 -2.58
N LEU A 173 -14.96 -8.40 -1.56
CA LEU A 173 -15.03 -7.88 -0.19
C LEU A 173 -14.12 -8.64 0.78
N GLU A 174 -13.24 -9.52 0.30
CA GLU A 174 -12.25 -10.25 1.10
C GLU A 174 -12.85 -11.03 2.29
N LYS A 175 -14.02 -11.66 2.09
CA LYS A 175 -14.77 -12.37 3.16
C LYS A 175 -14.29 -13.79 3.37
N VAL A 176 -13.72 -14.41 2.33
CA VAL A 176 -13.35 -15.84 2.32
C VAL A 176 -11.87 -16.00 2.08
N ASN A 177 -11.14 -16.42 3.12
CA ASN A 177 -9.73 -16.78 2.99
C ASN A 177 -9.58 -18.11 2.25
N VAL A 178 -9.02 -18.08 1.06
CA VAL A 178 -8.79 -19.27 0.20
C VAL A 178 -7.33 -19.77 0.23
N ALA A 179 -6.50 -19.29 1.16
CA ALA A 179 -5.08 -19.68 1.24
C ALA A 179 -4.84 -21.18 1.45
N LYS A 180 -5.85 -21.93 1.95
CA LYS A 180 -5.78 -23.38 2.16
C LYS A 180 -6.54 -24.19 1.11
N ASP A 181 -7.16 -23.54 0.14
CA ASP A 181 -7.81 -24.21 -0.98
C ASP A 181 -6.75 -24.64 -2.01
N VAL A 182 -6.73 -25.94 -2.32
CA VAL A 182 -5.78 -26.55 -3.26
C VAL A 182 -5.79 -25.89 -4.65
N ASN A 183 -6.94 -25.39 -5.08
CA ASN A 183 -7.08 -24.69 -6.36
C ASN A 183 -6.28 -23.37 -6.42
N TYR A 184 -5.93 -22.81 -5.27
CA TYR A 184 -5.17 -21.56 -5.16
C TYR A 184 -3.70 -21.74 -4.75
N ASP A 185 -3.25 -22.98 -4.54
CA ASP A 185 -1.86 -23.29 -4.13
C ASP A 185 -0.80 -22.63 -5.00
N ALA A 186 -0.95 -22.69 -6.33
CA ALA A 186 0.00 -22.10 -7.27
C ALA A 186 0.03 -20.58 -7.15
N VAL A 187 -1.13 -19.95 -6.95
CA VAL A 187 -1.26 -18.50 -6.76
C VAL A 187 -0.60 -18.05 -5.46
N ALA A 188 -0.90 -18.75 -4.35
CA ALA A 188 -0.31 -18.46 -3.05
C ALA A 188 1.22 -18.57 -3.06
N LYS A 189 1.77 -19.63 -3.67
CA LYS A 189 3.22 -19.83 -3.85
C LYS A 189 3.87 -18.72 -4.67
N LYS A 190 3.23 -18.33 -5.77
CA LYS A 190 3.72 -17.24 -6.64
C LYS A 190 3.77 -15.92 -5.86
N LEU A 191 2.67 -15.51 -5.24
CA LEU A 191 2.60 -14.24 -4.50
C LEU A 191 3.55 -14.20 -3.30
N LYS A 192 3.71 -15.33 -2.61
CA LYS A 192 4.72 -15.46 -1.56
C LYS A 192 6.13 -15.26 -2.10
N ALA A 193 6.47 -15.85 -3.24
CA ALA A 193 7.77 -15.69 -3.86
C ALA A 193 8.03 -14.24 -4.31
N GLU A 194 7.04 -13.57 -4.89
CA GLU A 194 7.11 -12.15 -5.27
C GLU A 194 7.34 -11.25 -4.03
N MET A 195 6.63 -11.51 -2.93
CA MET A 195 6.80 -10.78 -1.68
C MET A 195 8.20 -10.99 -1.08
N LEU A 196 8.72 -12.21 -1.09
CA LEU A 196 10.07 -12.52 -0.61
C LEU A 196 11.14 -11.86 -1.47
N ALA A 197 10.96 -11.84 -2.80
CA ALA A 197 11.84 -11.12 -3.71
C ALA A 197 11.83 -9.62 -3.43
N TYR A 198 10.66 -9.03 -3.19
CA TYR A 198 10.55 -7.63 -2.77
C TYR A 198 11.35 -7.35 -1.50
N PHE A 199 11.18 -8.15 -0.44
CA PHE A 199 11.92 -7.96 0.81
C PHE A 199 13.43 -8.07 0.62
N ALA A 200 13.90 -8.97 -0.23
CA ALA A 200 15.33 -9.11 -0.52
C ALA A 200 15.93 -7.83 -1.13
N THR A 201 15.13 -7.06 -1.89
CA THR A 201 15.57 -5.79 -2.48
C THR A 201 15.50 -4.62 -1.49
N GLN A 202 14.81 -4.76 -0.35
CA GLN A 202 14.61 -3.71 0.64
C GLN A 202 15.63 -3.80 1.80
N VAL A 203 16.51 -4.79 1.78
CA VAL A 203 17.61 -4.84 2.74
C VAL A 203 18.56 -3.68 2.40
N LEU A 204 18.40 -2.60 3.16
CA LEU A 204 19.31 -1.47 3.07
C LEU A 204 20.66 -1.93 3.63
N ASP A 205 21.65 -2.05 2.78
CA ASP A 205 23.04 -2.05 3.20
C ASP A 205 23.29 -0.73 3.95
N LYS A 206 23.41 -0.81 5.27
CA LYS A 206 23.81 0.30 6.13
C LYS A 206 25.29 0.23 6.39
#